data_cf4f996bf552505d19cf84f2602c39fb
#
_entry.id   cf4f996bf552505d19cf84f2602c39fb
#
_cell.length_a   1.000
_cell.length_b   1.000
_cell.length_c   1.000
_cell.angle_alpha   90.00
_cell.angle_beta   90.00
_cell.angle_gamma   90.00
#
_symmetry.space_group_name_H-M   'P 1'
#
loop_
_entity.id
_entity.type
_entity.pdbx_description
1 polymer ?
#
loop_
_entity_poly.entity_id
_entity_poly.type
_entity_poly.pdbx_seq_one_letter_code
_entity_poly.pdbx_strand_id
1 'polypeptide(L)'
;MLNKKSIDDINVKGRRVLVRCDFNVPLKNGEITDETRIVAALPTIQKLINDGAKVILCSHLGKVKNGPNEGESLSPVAKRLSEKLGKEVVFVSDYNVTGEAATKAVEAMKEGDVVLLQNTRFRGAEETKNGEEFSKELADLADDYVCDAFGSSHRAHASVAGVTKFITAKGGSNVVGYLMQKEIDFLGNAVENPVRPFVAILGGAKVADKLNVISNLLEKCDTLIIGGGMAFTFLKAEGKEIGKSLVDDTKLDYCKEMMEKAQKLGKKLLLPVDAVVAASFPDPIDAEIPVENVSVDAIPNDKMGLDIGVESAKLYAEAVKNAKTVVWNGPMGVFENPVLAKGTIAVAQALADTDATTIIGGGDSAAAVNQLGFADKMSHISTGGGASLEFLEGKELPGVAAADDK
;
A
#
# COMPACT_ATOMS: atom_id res chain seq x y z
N MET A 1 4.51 16.64 -10.59
CA MET A 1 3.19 16.43 -9.95
C MET A 1 2.32 15.64 -10.90
N LEU A 2 1.68 14.56 -10.40
CA LEU A 2 0.75 13.74 -11.17
C LEU A 2 -0.63 14.41 -11.18
N ASN A 3 -1.19 14.61 -12.36
CA ASN A 3 -2.51 15.22 -12.54
C ASN A 3 -3.33 14.34 -13.49
N LYS A 4 -3.86 13.25 -12.95
CA LYS A 4 -4.59 12.24 -13.71
C LYS A 4 -6.09 12.53 -13.73
N LYS A 5 -6.75 12.20 -14.85
CA LYS A 5 -8.21 12.23 -14.92
C LYS A 5 -8.79 11.18 -13.98
N SER A 6 -9.86 11.57 -13.29
CA SER A 6 -10.65 10.67 -12.44
C SER A 6 -12.03 10.41 -13.05
N ILE A 7 -12.81 9.58 -12.38
CA ILE A 7 -14.21 9.33 -12.77
C ILE A 7 -15.08 10.59 -12.77
N ASP A 8 -14.68 11.65 -12.08
CA ASP A 8 -15.38 12.94 -12.10
C ASP A 8 -15.11 13.75 -13.38
N ASP A 9 -14.10 13.39 -14.16
CA ASP A 9 -13.66 14.13 -15.34
C ASP A 9 -14.26 13.59 -16.65
N ILE A 10 -15.06 12.53 -16.59
CA ILE A 10 -15.69 11.91 -17.77
C ILE A 10 -17.18 11.74 -17.60
N ASN A 11 -17.91 11.71 -18.73
CA ASN A 11 -19.33 11.38 -18.76
C ASN A 11 -19.52 9.91 -19.08
N VAL A 12 -20.04 9.14 -18.11
CA VAL A 12 -20.20 7.68 -18.21
C VAL A 12 -21.65 7.23 -18.46
N LYS A 13 -22.60 8.16 -18.57
CA LYS A 13 -24.02 7.80 -18.73
C LYS A 13 -24.25 6.92 -19.96
N GLY A 14 -24.85 5.76 -19.74
CA GLY A 14 -25.12 4.76 -20.77
C GLY A 14 -23.89 4.04 -21.31
N ARG A 15 -22.71 4.33 -20.79
CA ARG A 15 -21.45 3.74 -21.26
C ARG A 15 -21.07 2.53 -20.44
N ARG A 16 -20.42 1.57 -21.10
CA ARG A 16 -19.86 0.40 -20.44
C ARG A 16 -18.50 0.79 -19.87
N VAL A 17 -18.34 0.66 -18.57
CA VAL A 17 -17.12 1.07 -17.85
C VAL A 17 -16.51 -0.14 -17.16
N LEU A 18 -15.31 -0.53 -17.59
CA LEU A 18 -14.53 -1.56 -16.94
C LEU A 18 -13.75 -0.95 -15.77
N VAL A 19 -14.00 -1.46 -14.56
CA VAL A 19 -13.38 -0.97 -13.34
C VAL A 19 -12.45 -2.06 -12.79
N ARG A 20 -11.17 -1.79 -12.76
CA ARG A 20 -10.19 -2.68 -12.11
C ARG A 20 -10.15 -2.37 -10.62
N CYS A 21 -10.68 -3.27 -9.83
CA CYS A 21 -10.70 -3.20 -8.37
C CYS A 21 -9.62 -4.09 -7.76
N ASP A 22 -9.40 -3.96 -6.47
CA ASP A 22 -8.62 -4.90 -5.68
C ASP A 22 -9.57 -5.63 -4.72
N PHE A 23 -10.02 -6.80 -5.13
CA PHE A 23 -10.87 -7.71 -4.35
C PHE A 23 -10.07 -8.94 -3.87
N ASN A 24 -8.76 -8.80 -3.77
CA ASN A 24 -7.91 -9.85 -3.21
C ASN A 24 -8.09 -9.93 -1.69
N VAL A 25 -9.25 -10.41 -1.28
CA VAL A 25 -9.65 -10.53 0.12
C VAL A 25 -9.21 -11.87 0.71
N PRO A 26 -8.93 -11.94 2.02
CA PRO A 26 -8.66 -13.22 2.68
C PRO A 26 -9.94 -14.04 2.78
N LEU A 27 -9.82 -15.33 2.44
CA LEU A 27 -10.88 -16.31 2.52
C LEU A 27 -10.50 -17.41 3.51
N LYS A 28 -11.47 -17.85 4.31
CA LYS A 28 -11.38 -19.05 5.15
C LYS A 28 -12.62 -19.90 4.94
N ASN A 29 -12.43 -21.12 4.47
CA ASN A 29 -13.54 -22.05 4.15
C ASN A 29 -14.57 -21.40 3.19
N GLY A 30 -14.10 -20.66 2.19
CA GLY A 30 -14.94 -20.00 1.20
C GLY A 30 -15.64 -18.72 1.69
N GLU A 31 -15.39 -18.29 2.93
CA GLU A 31 -15.96 -17.07 3.48
C GLU A 31 -14.92 -15.95 3.60
N ILE A 32 -15.38 -14.74 3.34
CA ILE A 32 -14.54 -13.52 3.45
C ILE A 32 -14.34 -13.20 4.93
N THR A 33 -13.07 -13.15 5.36
CA THR A 33 -12.71 -12.84 6.76
C THR A 33 -12.39 -11.38 6.99
N ASP A 34 -12.11 -10.62 5.92
CA ASP A 34 -11.86 -9.17 5.96
C ASP A 34 -12.43 -8.55 4.68
N GLU A 35 -13.39 -7.64 4.85
CA GLU A 35 -14.08 -6.97 3.74
C GLU A 35 -13.55 -5.56 3.44
N THR A 36 -12.46 -5.15 4.08
CA THR A 36 -11.91 -3.77 3.97
C THR A 36 -11.74 -3.34 2.51
N ARG A 37 -11.19 -4.20 1.67
CA ARG A 37 -10.98 -3.89 0.24
C ARG A 37 -12.27 -3.74 -0.55
N ILE A 38 -13.29 -4.52 -0.22
CA ILE A 38 -14.62 -4.40 -0.82
C ILE A 38 -15.24 -3.06 -0.45
N VAL A 39 -15.24 -2.73 0.84
CA VAL A 39 -15.78 -1.45 1.35
C VAL A 39 -15.05 -0.26 0.73
N ALA A 40 -13.73 -0.34 0.60
CA ALA A 40 -12.92 0.72 0.00
C ALA A 40 -13.26 0.99 -1.47
N ALA A 41 -13.73 0.00 -2.21
CA ALA A 41 -14.13 0.13 -3.61
C ALA A 41 -15.54 0.74 -3.79
N LEU A 42 -16.39 0.72 -2.77
CA LEU A 42 -17.78 1.14 -2.88
C LEU A 42 -17.99 2.58 -3.35
N PRO A 43 -17.23 3.60 -2.88
CA PRO A 43 -17.44 4.98 -3.35
C PRO A 43 -17.31 5.13 -4.87
N THR A 44 -16.30 4.51 -5.49
CA THR A 44 -16.13 4.54 -6.94
C THR A 44 -17.28 3.81 -7.65
N ILE A 45 -17.62 2.62 -7.19
CA ILE A 45 -18.70 1.81 -7.79
C ILE A 45 -20.02 2.57 -7.69
N GLN A 46 -20.35 3.09 -6.53
CA GLN A 46 -21.60 3.81 -6.27
C GLN A 46 -21.71 5.09 -7.13
N LYS A 47 -20.62 5.84 -7.27
CA LYS A 47 -20.56 7.02 -8.14
C LYS A 47 -20.88 6.66 -9.58
N LEU A 48 -20.27 5.61 -10.11
CA LEU A 48 -20.53 5.15 -11.47
C LEU A 48 -21.97 4.67 -11.68
N ILE A 49 -22.53 3.95 -10.69
CA ILE A 49 -23.95 3.55 -10.71
C ILE A 49 -24.85 4.79 -10.78
N ASN A 50 -24.62 5.76 -9.90
CA ASN A 50 -25.42 6.97 -9.79
C ASN A 50 -25.34 7.85 -11.06
N ASP A 51 -24.21 7.79 -11.76
CA ASP A 51 -23.99 8.51 -13.02
C ASP A 51 -24.56 7.77 -14.24
N GLY A 52 -25.20 6.62 -14.05
CA GLY A 52 -25.86 5.88 -15.12
C GLY A 52 -24.93 5.01 -15.96
N ALA A 53 -23.75 4.67 -15.47
CA ALA A 53 -22.85 3.75 -16.17
C ALA A 53 -23.35 2.31 -16.10
N LYS A 54 -22.91 1.50 -17.07
CA LYS A 54 -22.96 0.04 -17.02
C LYS A 54 -21.63 -0.44 -16.46
N VAL A 55 -21.62 -0.88 -15.20
CA VAL A 55 -20.41 -1.09 -14.41
C VAL A 55 -19.94 -2.54 -14.51
N ILE A 56 -18.75 -2.73 -15.09
CA ILE A 56 -18.13 -4.03 -15.24
C ILE A 56 -16.91 -4.09 -14.34
N LEU A 57 -16.97 -4.90 -13.28
CA LEU A 57 -15.90 -5.03 -12.30
C LEU A 57 -14.99 -6.19 -12.65
N CYS A 58 -13.69 -6.02 -12.46
CA CYS A 58 -12.70 -7.10 -12.55
C CYS A 58 -11.65 -6.98 -11.45
N SER A 59 -11.10 -8.11 -11.04
CA SER A 59 -10.05 -8.20 -10.03
C SER A 59 -9.35 -9.55 -10.11
N HIS A 60 -8.17 -9.62 -9.53
CA HIS A 60 -7.54 -10.88 -9.18
C HIS A 60 -7.93 -11.31 -7.75
N LEU A 61 -7.73 -12.57 -7.45
CA LEU A 61 -7.85 -13.16 -6.11
C LEU A 61 -6.81 -14.27 -5.97
N GLY A 62 -5.99 -14.20 -4.93
CA GLY A 62 -4.94 -15.18 -4.70
C GLY A 62 -3.83 -15.18 -5.77
N LYS A 63 -3.05 -16.24 -5.81
CA LYS A 63 -1.93 -16.40 -6.73
C LYS A 63 -2.21 -17.29 -7.93
N VAL A 64 -3.25 -18.13 -7.85
CA VAL A 64 -3.66 -19.08 -8.89
C VAL A 64 -2.49 -19.92 -9.41
N LYS A 65 -1.73 -20.50 -8.49
CA LYS A 65 -0.51 -21.26 -8.83
C LYS A 65 -0.77 -22.52 -9.67
N ASN A 66 -1.91 -23.17 -9.45
CA ASN A 66 -2.27 -24.46 -10.05
C ASN A 66 -3.41 -24.33 -11.07
N GLY A 67 -3.57 -23.16 -11.68
CA GLY A 67 -4.64 -22.88 -12.62
C GLY A 67 -5.99 -22.56 -11.97
N PRO A 68 -7.00 -22.27 -12.80
CA PRO A 68 -8.33 -21.89 -12.32
C PRO A 68 -8.91 -22.94 -11.38
N ASN A 69 -9.49 -22.46 -10.27
CA ASN A 69 -10.11 -23.34 -9.28
C ASN A 69 -11.19 -22.58 -8.49
N GLU A 70 -12.13 -23.32 -7.92
CA GLU A 70 -13.26 -22.73 -7.19
C GLU A 70 -12.85 -22.01 -5.90
N GLY A 71 -11.76 -22.43 -5.26
CA GLY A 71 -11.24 -21.80 -4.04
C GLY A 71 -10.71 -20.37 -4.26
N GLU A 72 -10.37 -20.02 -5.48
CA GLU A 72 -9.92 -18.68 -5.87
C GLU A 72 -10.93 -17.96 -6.79
N SER A 73 -12.19 -18.42 -6.82
CA SER A 73 -13.30 -17.78 -7.50
C SER A 73 -13.72 -16.48 -6.79
N LEU A 74 -14.11 -15.46 -7.56
CA LEU A 74 -14.68 -14.22 -7.02
C LEU A 74 -16.17 -14.32 -6.65
N SER A 75 -16.78 -15.50 -6.71
CA SER A 75 -18.19 -15.72 -6.35
C SER A 75 -18.55 -15.15 -4.95
N PRO A 76 -17.76 -15.39 -3.89
CA PRO A 76 -18.05 -14.82 -2.58
C PRO A 76 -18.03 -13.28 -2.57
N VAL A 77 -17.16 -12.68 -3.40
CA VAL A 77 -17.06 -11.22 -3.53
C VAL A 77 -18.32 -10.65 -4.20
N ALA A 78 -18.82 -11.31 -5.25
CA ALA A 78 -20.07 -10.90 -5.91
C ALA A 78 -21.25 -10.87 -4.94
N LYS A 79 -21.36 -11.90 -4.10
CA LYS A 79 -22.39 -11.99 -3.07
C LYS A 79 -22.28 -10.84 -2.05
N ARG A 80 -21.08 -10.58 -1.55
CA ARG A 80 -20.83 -9.52 -0.58
C ARG A 80 -21.08 -8.13 -1.18
N LEU A 81 -20.68 -7.91 -2.42
CA LEU A 81 -20.96 -6.66 -3.13
C LEU A 81 -22.46 -6.43 -3.30
N SER A 82 -23.22 -7.46 -3.67
CA SER A 82 -24.68 -7.37 -3.79
C SER A 82 -25.32 -6.94 -2.46
N GLU A 83 -24.88 -7.51 -1.37
CA GLU A 83 -25.34 -7.14 -0.03
C GLU A 83 -25.01 -5.68 0.31
N LYS A 84 -23.77 -5.24 0.03
CA LYS A 84 -23.30 -3.88 0.34
C LYS A 84 -23.94 -2.81 -0.54
N LEU A 85 -24.19 -3.11 -1.82
CA LEU A 85 -24.81 -2.18 -2.76
C LEU A 85 -26.33 -2.17 -2.68
N GLY A 86 -26.94 -3.17 -2.03
CA GLY A 86 -28.39 -3.31 -1.97
C GLY A 86 -29.02 -3.58 -3.34
N LYS A 87 -28.28 -4.15 -4.26
CA LYS A 87 -28.72 -4.53 -5.61
C LYS A 87 -27.92 -5.73 -6.09
N GLU A 88 -28.47 -6.43 -7.09
CA GLU A 88 -27.81 -7.60 -7.67
C GLU A 88 -26.52 -7.19 -8.41
N VAL A 89 -25.44 -7.87 -8.09
CA VAL A 89 -24.22 -7.93 -8.89
C VAL A 89 -24.22 -9.23 -9.65
N VAL A 90 -24.31 -9.17 -10.96
CA VAL A 90 -24.30 -10.36 -11.83
C VAL A 90 -22.87 -10.90 -11.90
N PHE A 91 -22.67 -12.10 -11.37
CA PHE A 91 -21.37 -12.76 -11.42
C PHE A 91 -21.24 -13.65 -12.65
N VAL A 92 -20.22 -13.40 -13.47
CA VAL A 92 -19.91 -14.20 -14.66
C VAL A 92 -18.91 -15.28 -14.29
N SER A 93 -19.37 -16.51 -14.09
CA SER A 93 -18.56 -17.65 -13.61
C SER A 93 -17.77 -18.34 -14.73
N ASP A 94 -17.31 -17.61 -15.74
CA ASP A 94 -16.53 -18.14 -16.87
C ASP A 94 -15.03 -18.12 -16.52
N TYR A 95 -14.40 -19.28 -16.48
CA TYR A 95 -12.97 -19.40 -16.20
C TYR A 95 -12.08 -18.74 -17.27
N ASN A 96 -12.59 -18.49 -18.47
CA ASN A 96 -11.92 -17.70 -19.51
C ASN A 96 -12.01 -16.18 -19.26
N VAL A 97 -12.76 -15.75 -18.24
CA VAL A 97 -12.94 -14.36 -17.83
C VAL A 97 -13.69 -13.51 -18.87
N THR A 98 -13.23 -13.50 -20.11
CA THR A 98 -13.73 -12.69 -21.24
C THR A 98 -14.41 -13.53 -22.33
N GLY A 99 -14.87 -14.72 -22.01
CA GLY A 99 -15.54 -15.60 -22.95
C GLY A 99 -16.96 -15.14 -23.34
N GLU A 100 -17.69 -16.02 -24.02
CA GLU A 100 -19.06 -15.75 -24.51
C GLU A 100 -20.03 -15.36 -23.39
N ALA A 101 -19.90 -15.99 -22.21
CA ALA A 101 -20.76 -15.66 -21.06
C ALA A 101 -20.57 -14.22 -20.59
N ALA A 102 -19.33 -13.72 -20.59
CA ALA A 102 -19.04 -12.32 -20.27
C ALA A 102 -19.63 -11.37 -21.29
N THR A 103 -19.45 -11.65 -22.57
CA THR A 103 -20.04 -10.84 -23.67
C THR A 103 -21.55 -10.75 -23.54
N LYS A 104 -22.23 -11.86 -23.33
CA LYS A 104 -23.70 -11.88 -23.16
C LYS A 104 -24.16 -11.12 -21.94
N ALA A 105 -23.46 -11.27 -20.81
CA ALA A 105 -23.81 -10.56 -19.59
C ALA A 105 -23.69 -9.04 -19.75
N VAL A 106 -22.61 -8.60 -20.41
CA VAL A 106 -22.36 -7.17 -20.67
C VAL A 106 -23.36 -6.59 -21.67
N GLU A 107 -23.68 -7.30 -22.73
CA GLU A 107 -24.68 -6.88 -23.73
C GLU A 107 -26.09 -6.71 -23.12
N ALA A 108 -26.42 -7.49 -22.09
CA ALA A 108 -27.71 -7.42 -21.41
C ALA A 108 -27.80 -6.28 -20.38
N MET A 109 -26.72 -5.57 -20.09
CA MET A 109 -26.68 -4.52 -19.06
C MET A 109 -27.52 -3.29 -19.44
N LYS A 110 -28.15 -2.72 -18.40
CA LYS A 110 -28.81 -1.41 -18.44
C LYS A 110 -28.03 -0.43 -17.58
N GLU A 111 -28.33 0.86 -17.71
CA GLU A 111 -27.75 1.92 -16.86
C GLU A 111 -27.91 1.58 -15.38
N GLY A 112 -26.82 1.64 -14.63
CA GLY A 112 -26.79 1.33 -13.21
C GLY A 112 -26.59 -0.15 -12.86
N ASP A 113 -26.61 -1.05 -13.84
CA ASP A 113 -26.31 -2.46 -13.61
C ASP A 113 -24.84 -2.69 -13.30
N VAL A 114 -24.54 -3.75 -12.54
CA VAL A 114 -23.20 -4.15 -12.14
C VAL A 114 -22.98 -5.62 -12.49
N VAL A 115 -21.90 -5.88 -13.20
CA VAL A 115 -21.37 -7.21 -13.52
C VAL A 115 -20.00 -7.37 -12.88
N LEU A 116 -19.71 -8.52 -12.31
CA LEU A 116 -18.37 -8.90 -11.85
C LEU A 116 -17.87 -10.07 -12.69
N LEU A 117 -16.72 -9.87 -13.34
CA LEU A 117 -16.03 -10.93 -14.09
C LEU A 117 -15.33 -11.89 -13.11
N GLN A 118 -14.99 -13.09 -13.59
CA GLN A 118 -14.20 -14.06 -12.84
C GLN A 118 -12.76 -13.59 -12.68
N ASN A 119 -12.06 -14.17 -11.72
CA ASN A 119 -10.67 -13.88 -11.36
C ASN A 119 -9.76 -13.74 -12.60
N THR A 120 -9.20 -12.54 -12.78
CA THR A 120 -8.36 -12.24 -13.96
C THR A 120 -7.13 -13.13 -14.05
N ARG A 121 -6.62 -13.63 -12.92
CA ARG A 121 -5.47 -14.56 -12.91
C ARG A 121 -5.81 -15.97 -13.35
N PHE A 122 -7.09 -16.28 -13.61
CA PHE A 122 -7.45 -17.52 -14.28
C PHE A 122 -6.91 -17.58 -15.72
N ARG A 123 -6.58 -16.44 -16.31
CA ARG A 123 -5.88 -16.36 -17.59
C ARG A 123 -4.35 -16.53 -17.47
N GLY A 124 -3.83 -16.77 -16.26
CA GLY A 124 -2.41 -17.09 -16.04
C GLY A 124 -1.45 -16.01 -16.55
N ALA A 125 -0.52 -16.42 -17.38
CA ALA A 125 0.51 -15.51 -17.94
C ALA A 125 -0.08 -14.43 -18.85
N GLU A 126 -1.25 -14.63 -19.45
CA GLU A 126 -1.93 -13.60 -20.25
C GLU A 126 -2.28 -12.38 -19.40
N GLU A 127 -2.66 -12.59 -18.14
CA GLU A 127 -2.85 -11.49 -17.18
C GLU A 127 -1.51 -10.97 -16.64
N THR A 128 -0.70 -11.85 -16.08
CA THR A 128 0.47 -11.44 -15.27
C THR A 128 1.66 -10.95 -16.10
N LYS A 129 1.71 -11.28 -17.38
CA LYS A 129 2.72 -10.81 -18.33
C LYS A 129 2.18 -9.80 -19.35
N ASN A 130 1.07 -9.15 -19.01
CA ASN A 130 0.48 -8.08 -19.81
C ASN A 130 0.19 -8.51 -21.27
N GLY A 131 -0.44 -9.66 -21.44
CA GLY A 131 -0.74 -10.23 -22.75
C GLY A 131 -1.67 -9.35 -23.58
N GLU A 132 -1.32 -9.10 -24.84
CA GLU A 132 -2.09 -8.23 -25.73
C GLU A 132 -3.48 -8.77 -26.04
N GLU A 133 -3.60 -10.08 -26.28
CA GLU A 133 -4.89 -10.70 -26.60
C GLU A 133 -5.90 -10.52 -25.45
N PHE A 134 -5.53 -10.88 -24.24
CA PHE A 134 -6.40 -10.73 -23.07
C PHE A 134 -6.70 -9.26 -22.79
N SER A 135 -5.71 -8.38 -22.92
CA SER A 135 -5.91 -6.93 -22.78
C SER A 135 -6.97 -6.41 -23.76
N LYS A 136 -6.90 -6.84 -25.01
CA LYS A 136 -7.89 -6.49 -26.03
C LYS A 136 -9.27 -7.05 -25.74
N GLU A 137 -9.36 -8.31 -25.32
CA GLU A 137 -10.63 -8.93 -24.94
C GLU A 137 -11.32 -8.19 -23.79
N LEU A 138 -10.56 -7.77 -22.77
CA LEU A 138 -11.08 -6.94 -21.69
C LEU A 138 -11.60 -5.60 -22.22
N ALA A 139 -10.83 -4.92 -23.06
CA ALA A 139 -11.21 -3.64 -23.65
C ALA A 139 -12.44 -3.75 -24.57
N ASP A 140 -12.61 -4.87 -25.26
CA ASP A 140 -13.78 -5.09 -26.13
C ASP A 140 -15.11 -5.15 -25.35
N LEU A 141 -15.06 -5.43 -24.05
CA LEU A 141 -16.25 -5.42 -23.18
C LEU A 141 -16.71 -4.02 -22.80
N ALA A 142 -15.87 -3.00 -22.93
CA ALA A 142 -16.12 -1.69 -22.34
C ALA A 142 -15.83 -0.53 -23.31
N ASP A 143 -16.39 0.64 -22.99
CA ASP A 143 -16.12 1.89 -23.71
C ASP A 143 -15.04 2.72 -23.02
N ASP A 144 -15.02 2.69 -21.68
CA ASP A 144 -14.04 3.37 -20.83
C ASP A 144 -13.46 2.43 -19.79
N TYR A 145 -12.32 2.81 -19.24
CA TYR A 145 -11.61 2.05 -18.22
C TYR A 145 -11.32 2.90 -16.99
N VAL A 146 -11.51 2.31 -15.82
CA VAL A 146 -11.19 2.92 -14.52
C VAL A 146 -10.22 2.01 -13.77
N CYS A 147 -9.07 2.54 -13.35
CA CYS A 147 -8.18 1.86 -12.43
C CYS A 147 -8.44 2.35 -11.00
N ASP A 148 -8.86 1.45 -10.13
CA ASP A 148 -9.09 1.73 -8.71
C ASP A 148 -8.36 0.72 -7.80
N ALA A 149 -7.32 0.09 -8.32
CA ALA A 149 -6.57 -0.97 -7.68
C ALA A 149 -5.12 -0.53 -7.42
N PHE A 150 -4.91 0.35 -6.46
CA PHE A 150 -3.57 0.86 -6.16
C PHE A 150 -2.59 -0.26 -5.77
N GLY A 151 -3.03 -1.22 -4.96
CA GLY A 151 -2.20 -2.35 -4.53
C GLY A 151 -1.65 -3.21 -5.68
N SER A 152 -2.25 -3.16 -6.86
CA SER A 152 -1.82 -3.87 -8.06
C SER A 152 -1.16 -2.96 -9.10
N SER A 153 -1.15 -1.65 -8.88
CA SER A 153 -0.74 -0.65 -9.88
C SER A 153 0.76 -0.64 -10.19
N HIS A 154 1.57 -1.27 -9.33
CA HIS A 154 3.02 -1.43 -9.54
C HIS A 154 3.36 -2.57 -10.51
N ARG A 155 2.37 -3.33 -10.97
CA ARG A 155 2.54 -4.46 -11.88
C ARG A 155 1.86 -4.18 -13.21
N ALA A 156 2.61 -4.33 -14.31
CA ALA A 156 2.07 -4.21 -15.65
C ALA A 156 1.29 -5.48 -16.05
N HIS A 157 0.12 -5.67 -15.43
CA HIS A 157 -0.80 -6.76 -15.78
C HIS A 157 -1.77 -6.31 -16.88
N ALA A 158 -2.35 -7.26 -17.62
CA ALA A 158 -3.30 -6.96 -18.70
C ALA A 158 -4.49 -6.11 -18.19
N SER A 159 -5.09 -6.48 -17.07
CA SER A 159 -6.22 -5.77 -16.47
C SER A 159 -5.87 -4.43 -15.81
N VAL A 160 -4.58 -4.15 -15.60
CA VAL A 160 -4.09 -2.93 -14.92
C VAL A 160 -3.51 -1.92 -15.93
N ALA A 161 -2.75 -2.38 -16.89
CA ALA A 161 -2.03 -1.53 -17.85
C ALA A 161 -2.36 -1.82 -19.31
N GLY A 162 -2.24 -3.07 -19.74
CA GLY A 162 -2.40 -3.44 -21.14
C GLY A 162 -3.75 -3.06 -21.77
N VAL A 163 -4.82 -3.17 -21.00
CA VAL A 163 -6.19 -2.83 -21.42
C VAL A 163 -6.32 -1.39 -21.90
N THR A 164 -5.57 -0.45 -21.32
CA THR A 164 -5.69 0.99 -21.61
C THR A 164 -5.34 1.33 -23.05
N LYS A 165 -4.37 0.66 -23.63
CA LYS A 165 -3.98 0.83 -25.05
C LYS A 165 -5.17 0.62 -26.00
N PHE A 166 -5.95 -0.42 -25.75
CA PHE A 166 -7.09 -0.79 -26.60
C PHE A 166 -8.33 0.08 -26.34
N ILE A 167 -8.51 0.57 -25.12
CA ILE A 167 -9.54 1.58 -24.79
C ILE A 167 -9.24 2.87 -25.53
N THR A 168 -8.00 3.36 -25.46
CA THR A 168 -7.56 4.57 -26.18
C THR A 168 -7.75 4.42 -27.69
N ALA A 169 -7.40 3.28 -28.26
CA ALA A 169 -7.51 3.03 -29.71
C ALA A 169 -8.92 3.18 -30.26
N LYS A 170 -9.95 2.99 -29.45
CA LYS A 170 -11.36 3.17 -29.85
C LYS A 170 -12.00 4.46 -29.32
N GLY A 171 -11.17 5.40 -28.86
CA GLY A 171 -11.61 6.72 -28.40
C GLY A 171 -12.16 6.77 -26.97
N GLY A 172 -12.00 5.71 -26.19
CA GLY A 172 -12.39 5.69 -24.79
C GLY A 172 -11.38 6.39 -23.88
N SER A 173 -11.78 6.62 -22.63
CA SER A 173 -10.97 7.26 -21.60
C SER A 173 -10.45 6.21 -20.60
N ASN A 174 -9.23 6.44 -20.12
CA ASN A 174 -8.61 5.68 -19.04
C ASN A 174 -8.44 6.61 -17.85
N VAL A 175 -9.19 6.38 -16.79
CA VAL A 175 -9.20 7.27 -15.63
C VAL A 175 -8.97 6.51 -14.34
N VAL A 176 -8.80 7.21 -13.24
CA VAL A 176 -8.63 6.61 -11.92
C VAL A 176 -9.92 6.73 -11.10
N GLY A 177 -10.14 5.77 -10.22
CA GLY A 177 -11.20 5.83 -9.22
C GLY A 177 -10.78 6.66 -8.00
N TYR A 178 -11.70 6.82 -7.06
CA TYR A 178 -11.47 7.64 -5.86
C TYR A 178 -10.38 7.08 -4.94
N LEU A 179 -10.28 5.75 -4.83
CA LEU A 179 -9.26 5.12 -4.00
C LEU A 179 -7.87 5.39 -4.59
N MET A 180 -7.70 5.20 -5.88
CA MET A 180 -6.47 5.49 -6.61
C MET A 180 -6.12 6.98 -6.54
N GLN A 181 -7.11 7.87 -6.66
CA GLN A 181 -6.90 9.32 -6.59
C GLN A 181 -6.32 9.74 -5.24
N LYS A 182 -6.82 9.20 -4.14
CA LYS A 182 -6.27 9.46 -2.81
C LYS A 182 -4.82 9.03 -2.68
N GLU A 183 -4.48 7.85 -3.22
CA GLU A 183 -3.10 7.35 -3.19
C GLU A 183 -2.16 8.24 -4.01
N ILE A 184 -2.60 8.70 -5.18
CA ILE A 184 -1.85 9.65 -6.00
C ILE A 184 -1.64 10.97 -5.25
N ASP A 185 -2.68 11.51 -4.63
CA ASP A 185 -2.62 12.80 -3.94
C ASP A 185 -1.71 12.74 -2.73
N PHE A 186 -1.80 11.70 -1.92
CA PHE A 186 -1.06 11.59 -0.66
C PHE A 186 0.33 10.96 -0.84
N LEU A 187 0.44 9.76 -1.37
CA LEU A 187 1.74 9.09 -1.54
C LEU A 187 2.54 9.64 -2.72
N GLY A 188 1.86 10.08 -3.77
CA GLY A 188 2.52 10.68 -4.92
C GLY A 188 2.81 12.15 -4.69
N ASN A 189 1.79 12.98 -4.81
CA ASN A 189 1.94 14.44 -4.89
C ASN A 189 2.39 15.09 -3.57
N ALA A 190 1.85 14.67 -2.42
CA ALA A 190 2.24 15.26 -1.14
C ALA A 190 3.68 14.93 -0.75
N VAL A 191 4.21 13.78 -1.18
CA VAL A 191 5.61 13.39 -0.96
C VAL A 191 6.55 14.07 -1.95
N GLU A 192 6.13 14.22 -3.21
CA GLU A 192 6.94 14.92 -4.24
C GLU A 192 7.00 16.43 -4.03
N ASN A 193 5.92 17.05 -3.58
CA ASN A 193 5.79 18.49 -3.33
C ASN A 193 5.26 18.73 -1.92
N PRO A 194 6.02 18.34 -0.88
CA PRO A 194 5.54 18.43 0.49
C PRO A 194 5.43 19.88 0.97
N VAL A 195 4.44 20.12 1.85
CA VAL A 195 4.44 21.32 2.68
C VAL A 195 5.48 21.08 3.77
N ARG A 196 6.45 21.99 3.88
CA ARG A 196 7.58 21.82 4.82
C ARG A 196 7.34 22.48 6.17
N PRO A 197 7.89 21.95 7.26
CA PRO A 197 8.86 20.85 7.33
C PRO A 197 8.26 19.48 6.97
N PHE A 198 9.00 18.68 6.21
CA PHE A 198 8.64 17.32 5.84
C PHE A 198 9.51 16.32 6.61
N VAL A 199 8.85 15.48 7.41
CA VAL A 199 9.49 14.40 8.18
C VAL A 199 9.11 13.05 7.59
N ALA A 200 10.10 12.25 7.27
CA ALA A 200 9.90 10.86 6.87
C ALA A 200 10.35 9.93 7.99
N ILE A 201 9.54 8.92 8.28
CA ILE A 201 9.80 7.91 9.32
C ILE A 201 9.82 6.53 8.67
N LEU A 202 10.95 5.84 8.78
CA LEU A 202 11.13 4.50 8.27
C LEU A 202 11.46 3.53 9.38
N GLY A 203 10.79 2.40 9.38
CA GLY A 203 11.02 1.31 10.31
C GLY A 203 10.91 -0.03 9.62
N GLY A 204 10.73 -1.09 10.41
CA GLY A 204 10.70 -2.47 9.93
C GLY A 204 11.98 -3.22 10.23
N ALA A 205 12.01 -4.51 9.84
CA ALA A 205 13.07 -5.41 10.27
C ALA A 205 14.38 -5.26 9.48
N LYS A 206 14.29 -5.04 8.17
CA LYS A 206 15.44 -5.15 7.25
C LYS A 206 15.71 -3.88 6.46
N VAL A 207 16.93 -3.37 6.56
CA VAL A 207 17.38 -2.23 5.75
C VAL A 207 17.39 -2.56 4.25
N ALA A 208 17.68 -3.79 3.88
CA ALA A 208 17.72 -4.23 2.48
C ALA A 208 16.40 -4.01 1.73
N ASP A 209 15.28 -4.09 2.44
CA ASP A 209 13.94 -3.90 1.84
C ASP A 209 13.62 -2.43 1.58
N LYS A 210 14.41 -1.49 2.08
CA LYS A 210 14.13 -0.04 2.09
C LYS A 210 15.21 0.81 1.44
N LEU A 211 16.19 0.21 0.74
CA LEU A 211 17.35 0.94 0.20
C LEU A 211 16.96 2.13 -0.67
N ASN A 212 16.09 1.89 -1.65
CA ASN A 212 15.68 2.93 -2.58
C ASN A 212 14.75 3.96 -1.94
N VAL A 213 13.94 3.52 -0.97
CA VAL A 213 13.05 4.42 -0.21
C VAL A 213 13.89 5.41 0.61
N ILE A 214 14.90 4.91 1.31
CA ILE A 214 15.81 5.76 2.10
C ILE A 214 16.48 6.81 1.22
N SER A 215 17.08 6.37 0.12
CA SER A 215 17.77 7.26 -0.82
C SER A 215 16.85 8.31 -1.42
N ASN A 216 15.65 7.91 -1.86
CA ASN A 216 14.68 8.82 -2.46
C ASN A 216 14.13 9.83 -1.45
N LEU A 217 13.75 9.37 -0.24
CA LEU A 217 13.19 10.25 0.78
C LEU A 217 14.22 11.24 1.35
N LEU A 218 15.49 10.85 1.43
CA LEU A 218 16.56 11.78 1.84
C LEU A 218 16.64 13.01 0.93
N GLU A 219 16.36 12.87 -0.35
CA GLU A 219 16.36 13.99 -1.29
C GLU A 219 15.15 14.92 -1.10
N LYS A 220 14.06 14.42 -0.52
CA LYS A 220 12.76 15.10 -0.43
C LYS A 220 12.42 15.63 0.96
N CYS A 221 12.81 14.93 2.01
CA CYS A 221 12.49 15.31 3.39
C CYS A 221 13.47 16.34 3.97
N ASP A 222 13.08 16.94 5.07
CA ASP A 222 13.94 17.78 5.92
C ASP A 222 14.58 16.94 7.02
N THR A 223 13.84 15.96 7.54
CA THR A 223 14.30 15.03 8.57
C THR A 223 13.88 13.60 8.20
N LEU A 224 14.82 12.68 8.27
CA LEU A 224 14.57 11.23 8.13
C LEU A 224 14.80 10.56 9.48
N ILE A 225 13.79 9.86 9.97
CA ILE A 225 13.82 9.09 11.22
C ILE A 225 13.90 7.61 10.88
N ILE A 226 14.85 6.91 11.47
CA ILE A 226 15.02 5.46 11.31
C ILE A 226 14.71 4.76 12.63
N GLY A 227 13.85 3.73 12.56
CA GLY A 227 13.52 2.87 13.70
C GLY A 227 13.41 1.41 13.27
N GLY A 228 12.93 0.57 14.18
CA GLY A 228 12.79 -0.86 13.93
C GLY A 228 14.12 -1.60 13.86
N GLY A 229 14.08 -2.86 13.47
CA GLY A 229 15.28 -3.72 13.36
C GLY A 229 16.33 -3.18 12.39
N MET A 230 15.89 -2.49 11.34
CA MET A 230 16.81 -1.88 10.37
C MET A 230 17.74 -0.81 10.97
N ALA A 231 17.35 -0.18 12.06
CA ALA A 231 18.16 0.83 12.73
C ALA A 231 19.50 0.27 13.25
N PHE A 232 19.55 -1.00 13.61
CA PHE A 232 20.77 -1.62 14.16
C PHE A 232 21.88 -1.77 13.13
N THR A 233 21.55 -1.91 11.86
CA THR A 233 22.55 -1.89 10.78
C THR A 233 23.20 -0.49 10.68
N PHE A 234 22.41 0.59 10.80
CA PHE A 234 22.94 1.95 10.88
C PHE A 234 23.81 2.16 12.12
N LEU A 235 23.37 1.68 13.29
CA LEU A 235 24.12 1.82 14.54
C LEU A 235 25.46 1.08 14.47
N LYS A 236 25.48 -0.13 13.91
CA LYS A 236 26.73 -0.86 13.69
C LYS A 236 27.64 -0.13 12.70
N ALA A 237 27.10 0.45 11.65
CA ALA A 237 27.85 1.27 10.69
C ALA A 237 28.52 2.47 11.36
N GLU A 238 27.93 3.02 12.43
CA GLU A 238 28.55 4.06 13.27
C GLU A 238 29.63 3.54 14.23
N GLY A 239 29.85 2.22 14.28
CA GLY A 239 30.83 1.60 15.16
C GLY A 239 30.28 1.14 16.51
N LYS A 240 28.95 1.13 16.70
CA LYS A 240 28.33 0.67 17.94
C LYS A 240 28.23 -0.86 17.99
N GLU A 241 28.31 -1.41 19.20
CA GLU A 241 28.04 -2.82 19.43
C GLU A 241 26.53 -3.04 19.67
N ILE A 242 25.93 -3.93 18.89
CA ILE A 242 24.48 -4.14 18.86
C ILE A 242 24.03 -5.48 19.46
N GLY A 243 24.94 -6.24 20.07
CA GLY A 243 24.64 -7.55 20.65
C GLY A 243 24.10 -8.54 19.63
N LYS A 244 22.95 -9.17 19.94
CA LYS A 244 22.25 -10.12 19.07
C LYS A 244 21.21 -9.46 18.18
N SER A 245 21.16 -8.13 18.09
CA SER A 245 20.19 -7.41 17.27
C SER A 245 20.31 -7.78 15.80
N LEU A 246 19.17 -7.67 15.07
CA LEU A 246 19.18 -7.86 13.63
C LEU A 246 20.19 -6.93 12.96
N VAL A 247 20.93 -7.45 12.00
CA VAL A 247 21.91 -6.68 11.23
C VAL A 247 22.07 -7.29 9.85
N ASP A 248 22.27 -6.45 8.86
CA ASP A 248 22.71 -6.83 7.52
C ASP A 248 24.14 -6.31 7.32
N ASP A 249 25.13 -7.15 7.58
CA ASP A 249 26.55 -6.77 7.45
C ASP A 249 26.94 -6.40 6.01
N THR A 250 26.19 -6.85 5.02
CA THR A 250 26.42 -6.49 3.61
C THR A 250 25.98 -5.06 3.27
N LYS A 251 25.27 -4.38 4.19
CA LYS A 251 24.70 -3.04 4.01
C LYS A 251 25.34 -1.96 4.88
N LEU A 252 26.39 -2.28 5.61
CA LEU A 252 27.08 -1.30 6.45
C LEU A 252 27.63 -0.12 5.64
N ASP A 253 28.24 -0.38 4.50
CA ASP A 253 28.76 0.69 3.61
C ASP A 253 27.61 1.54 3.05
N TYR A 254 26.50 0.93 2.68
CA TYR A 254 25.31 1.66 2.24
C TYR A 254 24.77 2.60 3.34
N CYS A 255 24.69 2.12 4.58
CA CYS A 255 24.25 2.95 5.71
C CYS A 255 25.18 4.15 5.92
N LYS A 256 26.51 3.95 5.82
CA LYS A 256 27.48 5.04 5.88
C LYS A 256 27.26 6.05 4.77
N GLU A 257 27.06 5.59 3.53
CA GLU A 257 26.74 6.46 2.38
C GLU A 257 25.49 7.28 2.60
N MET A 258 24.45 6.70 3.18
CA MET A 258 23.18 7.43 3.45
C MET A 258 23.37 8.48 4.54
N MET A 259 24.12 8.18 5.59
CA MET A 259 24.46 9.17 6.63
C MET A 259 25.28 10.33 6.06
N GLU A 260 26.25 10.05 5.19
CA GLU A 260 27.05 11.06 4.49
C GLU A 260 26.18 11.87 3.52
N LYS A 261 25.30 11.22 2.77
CA LYS A 261 24.33 11.87 1.87
C LYS A 261 23.45 12.86 2.62
N ALA A 262 22.90 12.43 3.76
CA ALA A 262 22.10 13.31 4.61
C ALA A 262 22.88 14.56 5.03
N GLN A 263 24.11 14.39 5.47
CA GLN A 263 24.97 15.48 5.89
C GLN A 263 25.27 16.45 4.73
N LYS A 264 25.63 15.94 3.56
CA LYS A 264 25.90 16.74 2.35
C LYS A 264 24.68 17.54 1.89
N LEU A 265 23.48 16.95 2.02
CA LEU A 265 22.22 17.61 1.64
C LEU A 265 21.67 18.53 2.73
N GLY A 266 22.34 18.62 3.88
CA GLY A 266 21.85 19.41 5.03
C GLY A 266 20.59 18.86 5.69
N LYS A 267 20.35 17.55 5.54
CA LYS A 267 19.20 16.87 6.14
C LYS A 267 19.57 16.31 7.51
N LYS A 268 18.56 16.20 8.38
CA LYS A 268 18.71 15.48 9.66
C LYS A 268 18.35 14.01 9.44
N LEU A 269 19.27 13.12 9.82
CA LEU A 269 19.01 11.68 9.88
C LEU A 269 19.08 11.28 11.34
N LEU A 270 17.94 10.90 11.93
CA LEU A 270 17.83 10.55 13.34
C LEU A 270 17.81 9.04 13.51
N LEU A 271 18.72 8.56 14.34
CA LEU A 271 18.81 7.15 14.76
C LEU A 271 18.40 7.02 16.22
N PRO A 272 17.99 5.82 16.67
CA PRO A 272 17.69 5.60 18.09
C PRO A 272 18.91 5.93 18.97
N VAL A 273 18.66 6.53 20.12
CA VAL A 273 19.66 6.80 21.17
C VAL A 273 19.61 5.76 22.27
N ASP A 274 18.51 5.03 22.36
CA ASP A 274 18.29 3.92 23.27
C ASP A 274 17.41 2.86 22.60
N ALA A 275 17.36 1.69 23.20
CA ALA A 275 16.59 0.55 22.69
C ALA A 275 16.01 -0.26 23.84
N VAL A 276 14.85 -0.86 23.60
CA VAL A 276 14.29 -1.89 24.47
C VAL A 276 14.85 -3.23 24.01
N VAL A 277 15.59 -3.90 24.91
CA VAL A 277 16.30 -5.15 24.62
C VAL A 277 15.71 -6.32 25.39
N ALA A 278 15.83 -7.52 24.81
CA ALA A 278 15.45 -8.78 25.42
C ALA A 278 16.48 -9.86 25.10
N ALA A 279 16.47 -10.96 25.87
CA ALA A 279 17.40 -12.08 25.65
C ALA A 279 17.09 -12.87 24.37
N SER A 280 15.82 -12.89 23.93
CA SER A 280 15.39 -13.59 22.74
C SER A 280 14.13 -12.91 22.14
N PHE A 281 13.86 -13.22 20.86
CA PHE A 281 12.62 -12.79 20.21
C PHE A 281 11.43 -13.52 20.88
N PRO A 282 10.29 -12.82 21.16
CA PRO A 282 9.14 -13.43 21.79
C PRO A 282 8.51 -14.53 20.93
N ASP A 283 8.21 -15.66 21.56
CA ASP A 283 7.53 -16.80 20.92
C ASP A 283 6.54 -17.43 21.92
N PRO A 284 5.22 -17.32 21.67
CA PRO A 284 4.58 -16.59 20.57
C PRO A 284 4.89 -15.08 20.61
N ILE A 285 4.62 -14.38 19.49
CA ILE A 285 5.04 -12.99 19.29
C ILE A 285 4.52 -12.04 20.38
N ASP A 286 3.36 -12.33 20.96
CA ASP A 286 2.71 -11.57 22.04
C ASP A 286 3.05 -12.08 23.45
N ALA A 287 4.00 -13.02 23.56
CA ALA A 287 4.41 -13.57 24.85
C ALA A 287 4.98 -12.49 25.77
N GLU A 288 4.62 -12.56 27.03
CA GLU A 288 5.23 -11.72 28.07
C GLU A 288 6.69 -12.11 28.26
N ILE A 289 7.60 -11.17 28.06
CA ILE A 289 9.05 -11.38 28.18
C ILE A 289 9.68 -10.28 29.03
N PRO A 290 10.78 -10.58 29.76
CA PRO A 290 11.56 -9.56 30.43
C PRO A 290 12.25 -8.65 29.41
N VAL A 291 12.15 -7.34 29.61
CA VAL A 291 12.78 -6.33 28.74
C VAL A 291 13.49 -5.28 29.57
N GLU A 292 14.47 -4.62 28.97
CA GLU A 292 15.23 -3.55 29.59
C GLU A 292 15.45 -2.43 28.58
N ASN A 293 15.32 -1.16 29.02
CA ASN A 293 15.65 -0.01 28.20
C ASN A 293 17.13 0.36 28.43
N VAL A 294 17.93 0.31 27.40
CA VAL A 294 19.37 0.59 27.46
C VAL A 294 19.79 1.64 26.43
N SER A 295 20.87 2.37 26.73
CA SER A 295 21.53 3.22 25.73
C SER A 295 22.03 2.36 24.55
N VAL A 296 22.00 2.89 23.34
CA VAL A 296 22.60 2.21 22.19
C VAL A 296 24.12 2.09 22.28
N ASP A 297 24.74 2.82 23.19
CA ASP A 297 26.18 2.70 23.51
C ASP A 297 26.49 1.57 24.51
N ALA A 298 25.44 0.93 25.04
CA ALA A 298 25.57 -0.07 26.11
C ALA A 298 24.64 -1.29 25.90
N ILE A 299 24.41 -1.69 24.67
CA ILE A 299 23.62 -2.89 24.38
C ILE A 299 24.40 -4.14 24.80
N PRO A 300 23.86 -4.97 25.73
CA PRO A 300 24.54 -6.19 26.16
C PRO A 300 24.77 -7.18 25.01
N ASN A 301 25.90 -7.85 24.99
CA ASN A 301 26.26 -8.81 23.92
C ASN A 301 25.30 -10.01 23.81
N ASP A 302 24.60 -10.34 24.88
CA ASP A 302 23.65 -11.45 24.96
C ASP A 302 22.18 -11.04 24.73
N LYS A 303 21.95 -9.78 24.35
CA LYS A 303 20.60 -9.24 24.14
C LYS A 303 20.43 -8.64 22.75
N MET A 304 19.16 -8.59 22.31
CA MET A 304 18.74 -8.01 21.03
C MET A 304 17.79 -6.84 21.25
N GLY A 305 17.94 -5.80 20.46
CA GLY A 305 16.99 -4.68 20.43
C GLY A 305 15.73 -5.06 19.68
N LEU A 306 14.57 -4.79 20.28
CA LEU A 306 13.26 -5.15 19.73
C LEU A 306 12.26 -3.98 19.67
N ASP A 307 12.65 -2.81 20.16
CA ASP A 307 11.91 -1.56 20.05
C ASP A 307 12.87 -0.38 20.26
N ILE A 308 12.45 0.80 19.83
CA ILE A 308 13.15 2.03 20.24
C ILE A 308 12.91 2.29 21.73
N GLY A 309 13.87 2.92 22.39
CA GLY A 309 13.74 3.26 23.80
C GLY A 309 12.93 4.53 24.05
N VAL A 310 12.76 4.85 25.35
CA VAL A 310 11.98 5.99 25.83
C VAL A 310 12.55 7.33 25.33
N GLU A 311 13.86 7.49 25.38
CA GLU A 311 14.50 8.75 24.93
C GLU A 311 14.46 8.89 23.41
N SER A 312 14.59 7.80 22.66
CA SER A 312 14.39 7.79 21.20
C SER A 312 12.96 8.23 20.84
N ALA A 313 11.97 7.70 21.55
CA ALA A 313 10.56 8.06 21.34
C ALA A 313 10.32 9.56 21.56
N LYS A 314 10.91 10.14 22.60
CA LYS A 314 10.83 11.59 22.87
C LYS A 314 11.50 12.40 21.77
N LEU A 315 12.69 11.99 21.33
CA LEU A 315 13.43 12.62 20.23
C LEU A 315 12.60 12.65 18.94
N TYR A 316 11.98 11.53 18.59
CA TYR A 316 11.16 11.39 17.40
C TYR A 316 9.86 12.17 17.48
N ALA A 317 9.21 12.17 18.63
CA ALA A 317 8.01 13.00 18.87
C ALA A 317 8.32 14.50 18.73
N GLU A 318 9.44 14.97 19.25
CA GLU A 318 9.87 16.35 19.09
C GLU A 318 10.17 16.71 17.64
N ALA A 319 10.79 15.81 16.88
CA ALA A 319 11.06 16.03 15.46
C ALA A 319 9.77 16.16 14.63
N VAL A 320 8.70 15.47 15.01
CA VAL A 320 7.41 15.48 14.31
C VAL A 320 6.54 16.69 14.70
N LYS A 321 6.74 17.24 15.87
CA LYS A 321 5.86 18.25 16.50
C LYS A 321 5.50 19.42 15.59
N ASN A 322 6.48 19.98 14.88
CA ASN A 322 6.30 21.14 14.01
C ASN A 322 6.24 20.78 12.52
N ALA A 323 6.19 19.51 12.19
CA ALA A 323 6.09 19.06 10.80
C ALA A 323 4.76 19.52 10.17
N LYS A 324 4.77 19.73 8.85
CA LYS A 324 3.59 19.99 8.03
C LYS A 324 3.21 18.80 7.16
N THR A 325 4.17 17.97 6.87
CA THR A 325 3.96 16.69 6.16
C THR A 325 4.77 15.61 6.86
N VAL A 326 4.15 14.48 7.14
CA VAL A 326 4.81 13.29 7.71
C VAL A 326 4.41 12.08 6.88
N VAL A 327 5.40 11.31 6.43
CA VAL A 327 5.18 9.98 5.87
C VAL A 327 5.83 8.95 6.79
N TRP A 328 5.11 7.89 7.10
CA TRP A 328 5.58 6.81 7.96
C TRP A 328 5.41 5.45 7.28
N ASN A 329 6.51 4.71 7.17
CA ASN A 329 6.54 3.36 6.60
C ASN A 329 7.38 2.44 7.49
N GLY A 330 6.75 1.51 8.17
CA GLY A 330 7.35 0.49 9.02
C GLY A 330 7.35 0.82 10.52
N PRO A 331 7.00 -0.15 11.37
CA PRO A 331 6.92 0.04 12.81
C PRO A 331 8.31 0.25 13.44
N MET A 332 8.32 0.82 14.64
CA MET A 332 9.54 1.11 15.39
C MET A 332 10.06 -0.07 16.20
N GLY A 333 9.26 -1.11 16.37
CA GLY A 333 9.58 -2.30 17.12
C GLY A 333 8.60 -3.43 16.84
N VAL A 334 8.64 -4.47 17.67
CA VAL A 334 7.73 -5.63 17.60
C VAL A 334 6.39 -5.23 18.20
N PHE A 335 5.60 -4.46 17.46
CA PHE A 335 4.38 -3.81 17.94
C PHE A 335 3.26 -4.79 18.32
N GLU A 336 3.32 -6.02 17.83
CA GLU A 336 2.41 -7.10 18.18
C GLU A 336 2.55 -7.54 19.65
N ASN A 337 3.68 -7.18 20.26
CA ASN A 337 3.95 -7.47 21.67
C ASN A 337 3.72 -6.21 22.52
N PRO A 338 2.86 -6.26 23.55
CA PRO A 338 2.53 -5.09 24.37
C PRO A 338 3.71 -4.38 25.00
N VAL A 339 4.74 -5.10 25.43
CA VAL A 339 5.94 -4.51 26.07
C VAL A 339 6.93 -3.94 25.06
N LEU A 340 6.78 -4.30 23.77
CA LEU A 340 7.64 -3.87 22.67
C LEU A 340 6.91 -2.92 21.69
N ALA A 341 5.67 -2.53 22.00
CA ALA A 341 4.86 -1.64 21.18
C ALA A 341 4.99 -0.16 21.58
N LYS A 342 5.61 0.14 22.71
CA LYS A 342 5.64 1.50 23.26
C LYS A 342 6.26 2.54 22.34
N GLY A 343 7.31 2.17 21.62
CA GLY A 343 7.95 3.06 20.64
C GLY A 343 7.04 3.37 19.45
N THR A 344 6.38 2.37 18.90
CA THR A 344 5.41 2.53 17.81
C THR A 344 4.20 3.35 18.27
N ILE A 345 3.69 3.10 19.48
CA ILE A 345 2.60 3.90 20.09
C ILE A 345 3.00 5.37 20.23
N ALA A 346 4.21 5.64 20.71
CA ALA A 346 4.70 7.00 20.90
C ALA A 346 4.79 7.77 19.58
N VAL A 347 5.26 7.13 18.52
CA VAL A 347 5.31 7.73 17.18
C VAL A 347 3.88 7.96 16.64
N ALA A 348 2.99 6.99 16.75
CA ALA A 348 1.59 7.12 16.35
C ALA A 348 0.90 8.28 17.11
N GLN A 349 1.13 8.40 18.41
CA GLN A 349 0.59 9.49 19.21
C GLN A 349 1.13 10.85 18.77
N ALA A 350 2.42 10.93 18.46
CA ALA A 350 3.03 12.17 17.96
C ALA A 350 2.40 12.60 16.62
N LEU A 351 2.13 11.65 15.73
CA LEU A 351 1.42 11.94 14.48
C LEU A 351 -0.03 12.37 14.72
N ALA A 352 -0.70 11.76 15.69
CA ALA A 352 -2.08 12.12 16.06
C ALA A 352 -2.18 13.53 16.64
N ASP A 353 -1.15 13.99 17.33
CA ASP A 353 -1.12 15.27 18.03
C ASP A 353 -0.63 16.45 17.16
N THR A 354 -0.11 16.17 15.97
CA THR A 354 0.35 17.23 15.06
C THR A 354 -0.74 17.66 14.10
N ASP A 355 -0.66 18.90 13.60
CA ASP A 355 -1.52 19.43 12.53
C ASP A 355 -1.02 19.07 11.13
N ALA A 356 0.00 18.24 11.02
CA ALA A 356 0.57 17.84 9.75
C ALA A 356 -0.38 16.95 8.94
N THR A 357 -0.18 16.94 7.62
CA THR A 357 -0.69 15.87 6.77
C THR A 357 0.10 14.60 7.09
N THR A 358 -0.57 13.60 7.62
CA THR A 358 0.03 12.34 8.10
C THR A 358 -0.33 11.20 7.16
N ILE A 359 0.68 10.58 6.56
CA ILE A 359 0.53 9.55 5.53
C ILE A 359 1.20 8.27 6.02
N ILE A 360 0.42 7.21 6.11
CA ILE A 360 0.90 5.88 6.49
C ILE A 360 1.05 5.05 5.22
N GLY A 361 2.26 4.62 4.92
CA GLY A 361 2.59 3.81 3.75
C GLY A 361 3.10 2.43 4.15
N GLY A 362 2.49 1.37 3.59
CA GLY A 362 2.90 -0.01 3.82
C GLY A 362 2.00 -0.79 4.77
N GLY A 363 1.97 -2.12 4.55
CA GLY A 363 1.07 -3.04 5.26
C GLY A 363 1.29 -3.10 6.76
N ASP A 364 2.54 -3.18 7.19
CA ASP A 364 2.88 -3.31 8.62
C ASP A 364 2.56 -2.02 9.39
N SER A 365 2.82 -0.86 8.80
CA SER A 365 2.46 0.42 9.41
C SER A 365 0.95 0.60 9.51
N ALA A 366 0.23 0.24 8.44
CA ALA A 366 -1.24 0.27 8.44
C ALA A 366 -1.80 -0.67 9.52
N ALA A 367 -1.26 -1.89 9.60
CA ALA A 367 -1.65 -2.85 10.64
C ALA A 367 -1.37 -2.29 12.04
N ALA A 368 -0.20 -1.68 12.25
CA ALA A 368 0.17 -1.10 13.54
C ALA A 368 -0.78 0.01 13.96
N VAL A 369 -1.07 0.99 13.12
CA VAL A 369 -1.96 2.10 13.47
C VAL A 369 -3.40 1.66 13.67
N ASN A 370 -3.87 0.66 12.92
CA ASN A 370 -5.19 0.07 13.12
C ASN A 370 -5.27 -0.70 14.44
N GLN A 371 -4.31 -1.58 14.71
CA GLN A 371 -4.26 -2.37 15.94
C GLN A 371 -4.16 -1.50 17.20
N LEU A 372 -3.37 -0.43 17.12
CA LEU A 372 -3.13 0.48 18.25
C LEU A 372 -4.19 1.58 18.40
N GLY A 373 -5.19 1.63 17.52
CA GLY A 373 -6.33 2.54 17.63
C GLY A 373 -6.10 3.96 17.12
N PHE A 374 -5.11 4.19 16.27
CA PHE A 374 -4.77 5.52 15.74
C PHE A 374 -5.22 5.78 14.30
N ALA A 375 -5.89 4.82 13.65
CA ALA A 375 -6.25 4.92 12.23
C ALA A 375 -7.05 6.19 11.89
N ASP A 376 -8.03 6.53 12.71
CA ASP A 376 -8.91 7.69 12.49
C ASP A 376 -8.19 9.04 12.61
N LYS A 377 -7.00 9.05 13.17
CA LYS A 377 -6.19 10.26 13.41
C LYS A 377 -5.15 10.51 12.31
N MET A 378 -5.05 9.60 11.34
CA MET A 378 -4.15 9.74 10.20
C MET A 378 -4.88 10.36 9.01
N SER A 379 -4.20 11.23 8.25
CA SER A 379 -4.78 11.87 7.07
C SER A 379 -5.05 10.86 5.96
N HIS A 380 -4.14 9.91 5.78
CA HIS A 380 -4.26 8.83 4.79
C HIS A 380 -3.51 7.58 5.24
N ILE A 381 -4.15 6.44 5.10
CA ILE A 381 -3.52 5.13 5.30
C ILE A 381 -3.56 4.40 3.96
N SER A 382 -2.38 4.17 3.38
CA SER A 382 -2.29 3.45 2.12
C SER A 382 -2.59 1.96 2.30
N THR A 383 -3.39 1.43 1.41
CA THR A 383 -3.70 0.00 1.34
C THR A 383 -2.80 -0.74 0.33
N GLY A 384 -1.86 -0.03 -0.27
CA GLY A 384 -1.13 -0.47 -1.45
C GLY A 384 0.01 -1.47 -1.23
N GLY A 385 0.43 -1.72 0.01
CA GLY A 385 1.52 -2.66 0.27
C GLY A 385 2.79 -2.39 -0.56
N GLY A 386 3.14 -3.30 -1.45
CA GLY A 386 4.31 -3.16 -2.34
C GLY A 386 4.23 -1.95 -3.28
N ALA A 387 3.04 -1.60 -3.74
CA ALA A 387 2.85 -0.41 -4.58
C ALA A 387 3.15 0.87 -3.82
N SER A 388 2.78 0.94 -2.54
CA SER A 388 3.11 2.08 -1.66
C SER A 388 4.62 2.24 -1.53
N LEU A 389 5.31 1.13 -1.31
CA LEU A 389 6.77 1.13 -1.19
C LEU A 389 7.44 1.60 -2.49
N GLU A 390 7.04 1.07 -3.64
CA GLU A 390 7.58 1.48 -4.93
C GLU A 390 7.29 2.95 -5.26
N PHE A 391 6.14 3.46 -4.85
CA PHE A 391 5.82 4.88 -5.01
C PHE A 391 6.75 5.76 -4.16
N LEU A 392 7.02 5.34 -2.92
CA LEU A 392 7.99 6.02 -2.05
C LEU A 392 9.45 5.90 -2.55
N GLU A 393 9.75 4.88 -3.33
CA GLU A 393 11.04 4.77 -4.04
C GLU A 393 11.18 5.75 -5.21
N GLY A 394 10.11 6.46 -5.56
CA GLY A 394 10.07 7.37 -6.70
C GLY A 394 9.84 6.68 -8.05
N LYS A 395 9.43 5.43 -8.05
CA LYS A 395 9.17 4.68 -9.27
C LYS A 395 7.85 5.10 -9.91
N GLU A 396 7.82 5.10 -11.24
CA GLU A 396 6.58 5.20 -12.00
C GLU A 396 5.82 3.87 -11.88
N LEU A 397 4.56 3.94 -11.46
CA LEU A 397 3.70 2.76 -11.37
C LEU A 397 2.92 2.58 -12.67
N PRO A 398 3.00 1.38 -13.32
CA PRO A 398 2.30 1.15 -14.60
C PRO A 398 0.81 1.47 -14.58
N GLY A 399 0.11 1.12 -13.50
CA GLY A 399 -1.32 1.40 -13.38
C GLY A 399 -1.68 2.87 -13.22
N VAL A 400 -0.74 3.69 -12.74
CA VAL A 400 -0.88 5.14 -12.66
C VAL A 400 -0.50 5.78 -14.00
N ALA A 401 0.64 5.38 -14.56
CA ALA A 401 1.14 5.89 -15.83
C ALA A 401 0.15 5.67 -16.99
N ALA A 402 -0.59 4.57 -16.95
CA ALA A 402 -1.56 4.21 -17.99
C ALA A 402 -2.84 5.08 -17.98
N ALA A 403 -3.10 5.83 -16.93
CA ALA A 403 -4.24 6.75 -16.87
C ALA A 403 -3.97 8.04 -17.65
N ASP A 404 -5.03 8.60 -18.24
CA ASP A 404 -4.97 9.84 -18.99
C ASP A 404 -4.63 11.03 -18.08
N ASP A 405 -3.81 11.93 -18.57
CA ASP A 405 -3.53 13.21 -17.91
C ASP A 405 -4.68 14.20 -18.13
N LYS A 406 -4.90 15.12 -17.16
CA LYS A 406 -5.86 16.23 -17.31
C LYS A 406 -5.41 17.24 -18.32
#